data_99afd937ac0532aefaac5319fbaa75c2
#
_entry.id   99afd937ac0532aefaac5319fbaa75c2
#
_cell.length_a   1.000
_cell.length_b   1.000
_cell.length_c   1.000
_cell.angle_alpha   90.00
_cell.angle_beta   90.00
_cell.angle_gamma   90.00
#
_symmetry.space_group_name_H-M   'P 1'
#
loop_
_entity.id
_entity.type
_entity.pdbx_description
1 polymer ?
#
loop_
_entity_poly.entity_id
_entity_poly.type
_entity_poly.pdbx_seq_one_letter_code
_entity_poly.pdbx_strand_id
1 'polypeptide(L)'
;PAEYMLNRIGAGATANASSDWHELWENSPECAAGRQELAELHEKLNARPVTEDKELSSRFAVSLFTQFKCVLWRTNIQFWRSPVYIRAKFLECILCALYVGLSYVGTGVDYGVQGAQSSFASTFMMLLIALAMVNQMHVFAYDSRELYEVREADSNTFHWSALLICHTWIEIMWSSICVFICFICYYWPAQFSGRASHAGYWFLIYV
;
A
#
# COMPACT_ATOMS: atom_id res chain seq x y z
N PRO A 1 -4.43 23.41 32.09
CA PRO A 1 -4.85 24.64 31.40
C PRO A 1 -6.15 24.48 30.62
N ALA A 2 -6.32 23.43 29.81
CA ALA A 2 -7.53 23.22 29.01
C ALA A 2 -8.80 23.00 29.87
N GLU A 3 -8.70 22.21 30.90
CA GLU A 3 -9.76 21.92 31.84
C GLU A 3 -10.26 23.17 32.59
N TYR A 4 -9.33 24.08 32.91
CA TYR A 4 -9.67 25.38 33.51
C TYR A 4 -10.46 26.24 32.52
N MET A 5 -10.06 26.28 31.26
CA MET A 5 -10.79 27.00 30.22
C MET A 5 -12.20 26.42 30.02
N LEU A 6 -12.33 25.10 29.91
CA LEU A 6 -13.61 24.42 29.77
C LEU A 6 -14.54 24.70 30.96
N ASN A 7 -14.04 24.65 32.17
CA ASN A 7 -14.80 24.99 33.36
C ASN A 7 -15.25 26.46 33.41
N ARG A 8 -14.42 27.36 32.88
CA ARG A 8 -14.77 28.81 32.83
C ARG A 8 -15.81 29.13 31.79
N ILE A 9 -15.79 28.47 30.65
CA ILE A 9 -16.80 28.69 29.59
C ILE A 9 -18.08 27.87 29.78
N GLY A 10 -18.15 27.04 30.82
CA GLY A 10 -19.35 26.25 31.12
C GLY A 10 -19.51 24.98 30.30
N ALA A 11 -18.44 24.50 29.67
CA ALA A 11 -18.48 23.29 28.82
C ALA A 11 -18.13 21.97 29.54
N GLY A 12 -17.81 22.02 30.84
CA GLY A 12 -17.53 20.84 31.65
C GLY A 12 -18.77 20.25 32.30
N ALA A 13 -18.76 18.94 32.63
CA ALA A 13 -19.87 18.26 33.27
C ALA A 13 -20.31 18.83 34.64
N THR A 14 -19.42 19.60 35.29
CA THR A 14 -19.65 20.28 36.57
C THR A 14 -19.57 21.79 36.46
N ALA A 15 -19.46 22.33 35.27
CA ALA A 15 -19.22 23.75 35.05
C ALA A 15 -20.55 24.53 35.08
N ASN A 16 -20.58 25.58 35.87
CA ASN A 16 -21.66 26.58 35.89
C ASN A 16 -21.14 27.87 35.26
N ALA A 17 -21.60 28.17 34.05
CA ALA A 17 -21.35 29.45 33.44
C ALA A 17 -22.20 30.52 34.13
N SER A 18 -21.54 31.52 34.70
CA SER A 18 -22.19 32.67 35.33
C SER A 18 -22.65 33.74 34.34
N SER A 19 -22.28 33.61 33.07
CA SER A 19 -22.55 34.55 31.99
C SER A 19 -22.58 33.86 30.65
N ASP A 20 -23.39 34.36 29.72
CA ASP A 20 -23.36 33.93 28.33
C ASP A 20 -22.12 34.52 27.63
N TRP A 21 -21.11 33.66 27.45
CA TRP A 21 -19.84 34.04 26.81
C TRP A 21 -19.99 34.39 25.34
N HIS A 22 -21.05 33.89 24.67
CA HIS A 22 -21.34 34.22 23.30
C HIS A 22 -21.81 35.68 23.20
N GLU A 23 -22.74 36.07 24.06
CA GLU A 23 -23.27 37.42 24.11
C GLU A 23 -22.18 38.44 24.52
N LEU A 24 -21.34 38.10 25.50
CA LEU A 24 -20.19 38.88 25.87
C LEU A 24 -19.17 39.05 24.75
N TRP A 25 -18.90 38.00 23.99
CA TRP A 25 -18.03 38.06 22.83
C TRP A 25 -18.60 38.92 21.71
N GLU A 26 -19.87 38.74 21.36
CA GLU A 26 -20.52 39.52 20.30
C GLU A 26 -20.51 41.05 20.60
N ASN A 27 -20.65 41.41 21.86
CA ASN A 27 -20.62 42.81 22.29
C ASN A 27 -19.21 43.33 22.64
N SER A 28 -18.17 42.50 22.47
CA SER A 28 -16.80 42.88 22.75
C SER A 28 -16.20 43.81 21.67
N PRO A 29 -15.32 44.75 22.02
CA PRO A 29 -14.63 45.56 21.01
C PRO A 29 -13.72 44.71 20.11
N GLU A 30 -13.21 43.58 20.59
CA GLU A 30 -12.37 42.67 19.84
C GLU A 30 -13.17 41.99 18.70
N CYS A 31 -14.42 41.60 18.96
CA CYS A 31 -15.31 41.04 17.95
C CYS A 31 -15.65 42.09 16.86
N ALA A 32 -15.92 43.32 17.27
CA ALA A 32 -16.18 44.42 16.33
C ALA A 32 -14.95 44.70 15.45
N ALA A 33 -13.76 44.77 16.06
CA ALA A 33 -12.52 44.97 15.33
C ALA A 33 -12.24 43.81 14.35
N GLY A 34 -12.43 42.55 14.77
CA GLY A 34 -12.26 41.37 13.93
C GLY A 34 -13.22 41.33 12.76
N ARG A 35 -14.52 41.72 12.95
CA ARG A 35 -15.49 41.85 11.86
C ARG A 35 -15.09 42.94 10.86
N GLN A 36 -14.54 44.07 11.34
CA GLN A 36 -14.06 45.11 10.49
C GLN A 36 -12.84 44.71 9.66
N GLU A 37 -11.86 44.06 10.29
CA GLU A 37 -10.69 43.50 9.62
C GLU A 37 -11.09 42.47 8.55
N LEU A 38 -12.06 41.61 8.85
CA LEU A 38 -12.61 40.63 7.94
C LEU A 38 -13.27 41.26 6.74
N ALA A 39 -14.04 42.33 6.95
CA ALA A 39 -14.67 43.08 5.87
C ALA A 39 -13.62 43.75 4.95
N GLU A 40 -12.57 44.34 5.53
CA GLU A 40 -11.46 44.92 4.76
C GLU A 40 -10.70 43.85 3.95
N LEU A 41 -10.47 42.68 4.55
CA LEU A 41 -9.84 41.55 3.86
C LEU A 41 -10.72 41.06 2.68
N HIS A 42 -12.02 40.95 2.88
CA HIS A 42 -12.95 40.56 1.82
C HIS A 42 -12.94 41.58 0.67
N GLU A 43 -12.95 42.87 0.97
CA GLU A 43 -12.85 43.90 -0.02
C GLU A 43 -11.55 43.87 -0.82
N LYS A 44 -10.40 43.68 -0.12
CA LYS A 44 -9.10 43.55 -0.75
C LYS A 44 -9.01 42.27 -1.62
N LEU A 45 -9.61 41.18 -1.18
CA LEU A 45 -9.63 39.92 -1.95
C LEU A 45 -10.52 40.02 -3.18
N ASN A 46 -11.72 40.63 -3.06
CA ASN A 46 -12.65 40.81 -4.17
C ASN A 46 -12.12 41.82 -5.22
N ALA A 47 -11.28 42.77 -4.81
CA ALA A 47 -10.61 43.69 -5.72
C ALA A 47 -9.44 43.05 -6.50
N ARG A 48 -8.97 41.87 -6.11
CA ARG A 48 -7.94 41.16 -6.87
C ARG A 48 -8.57 40.50 -8.10
N PRO A 49 -7.94 40.64 -9.29
CA PRO A 49 -8.39 39.89 -10.45
C PRO A 49 -8.35 38.40 -10.12
N VAL A 50 -9.44 37.70 -10.39
CA VAL A 50 -9.51 36.24 -10.26
C VAL A 50 -8.49 35.65 -11.24
N THR A 51 -7.32 35.33 -10.77
CA THR A 51 -6.37 34.57 -11.54
C THR A 51 -6.91 33.14 -11.55
N GLU A 52 -7.41 32.68 -12.69
CA GLU A 52 -7.73 31.26 -12.90
C GLU A 52 -6.41 30.48 -12.90
N ASP A 53 -5.89 30.20 -11.71
CA ASP A 53 -4.79 29.27 -11.57
C ASP A 53 -5.33 27.87 -11.92
N LYS A 54 -4.95 27.41 -13.10
CA LYS A 54 -5.29 26.05 -13.57
C LYS A 54 -4.89 24.98 -12.57
N GLU A 55 -3.91 25.26 -11.75
CA GLU A 55 -3.46 24.37 -10.67
C GLU A 55 -4.51 24.24 -9.54
N LEU A 56 -5.22 25.32 -9.21
CA LEU A 56 -6.29 25.32 -8.20
C LEU A 56 -7.60 24.71 -8.72
N SER A 57 -7.81 24.66 -10.03
CA SER A 57 -9.02 24.07 -10.64
C SER A 57 -8.93 22.55 -10.80
N SER A 58 -7.73 21.95 -10.70
CA SER A 58 -7.55 20.51 -10.82
C SER A 58 -7.69 19.82 -9.47
N ARG A 59 -8.36 18.65 -9.44
CA ARG A 59 -8.52 17.84 -8.21
C ARG A 59 -7.17 17.43 -7.61
N PHE A 60 -6.16 17.23 -8.43
CA PHE A 60 -4.82 16.82 -8.02
C PHE A 60 -3.80 17.85 -8.48
N ALA A 61 -2.86 18.20 -7.61
CA ALA A 61 -1.83 19.19 -7.90
C ALA A 61 -0.87 18.80 -9.04
N VAL A 62 -0.69 17.49 -9.29
CA VAL A 62 0.28 16.96 -10.25
C VAL A 62 -0.33 15.93 -11.20
N SER A 63 0.31 15.74 -12.36
CA SER A 63 -0.12 14.76 -13.36
C SER A 63 -0.10 13.32 -12.82
N LEU A 64 -0.94 12.44 -13.36
CA LEU A 64 -1.02 11.02 -12.96
C LEU A 64 0.34 10.30 -13.06
N PHE A 65 1.15 10.64 -14.05
CA PHE A 65 2.48 10.02 -14.20
C PHE A 65 3.43 10.42 -13.08
N THR A 66 3.39 11.68 -12.66
CA THR A 66 4.20 12.17 -11.53
C THR A 66 3.72 11.53 -10.21
N GLN A 67 2.40 11.42 -10.02
CA GLN A 67 1.82 10.70 -8.88
C GLN A 67 2.33 9.25 -8.84
N PHE A 68 2.24 8.53 -9.96
CA PHE A 68 2.72 7.16 -10.08
C PHE A 68 4.20 7.04 -9.69
N LYS A 69 5.07 7.91 -10.21
CA LYS A 69 6.51 7.90 -9.91
C LYS A 69 6.79 8.11 -8.42
N CYS A 70 6.12 9.08 -7.79
CA CYS A 70 6.29 9.39 -6.37
C CYS A 70 5.77 8.25 -5.48
N VAL A 71 4.59 7.71 -5.79
CA VAL A 71 3.99 6.59 -5.05
C VAL A 71 4.84 5.33 -5.22
N LEU A 72 5.31 5.02 -6.43
CA LEU A 72 6.20 3.89 -6.70
C LEU A 72 7.48 3.96 -5.87
N TRP A 73 8.12 5.12 -5.84
CA TRP A 73 9.33 5.33 -5.04
C TRP A 73 9.06 5.15 -3.54
N ARG A 74 7.97 5.75 -3.04
CA ARG A 74 7.55 5.61 -1.63
C ARG A 74 7.29 4.15 -1.28
N THR A 75 6.50 3.45 -2.08
CA THR A 75 6.13 2.06 -1.85
C THR A 75 7.36 1.15 -1.92
N ASN A 76 8.28 1.38 -2.85
CA ASN A 76 9.53 0.63 -2.92
C ASN A 76 10.39 0.81 -1.65
N ILE A 77 10.52 2.04 -1.13
CA ILE A 77 11.22 2.29 0.13
C ILE A 77 10.51 1.60 1.31
N GLN A 78 9.18 1.62 1.34
CA GLN A 78 8.39 0.97 2.38
C GLN A 78 8.61 -0.54 2.38
N PHE A 79 8.59 -1.19 1.22
CA PHE A 79 8.94 -2.61 1.07
C PHE A 79 10.36 -2.89 1.57
N TRP A 80 11.33 -2.11 1.12
CA TRP A 80 12.73 -2.30 1.52
C TRP A 80 12.97 -2.13 3.01
N ARG A 81 12.21 -1.22 3.64
CA ARG A 81 12.27 -0.97 5.09
C ARG A 81 11.41 -1.91 5.94
N SER A 82 10.69 -2.83 5.32
CA SER A 82 9.92 -3.88 5.99
C SER A 82 10.70 -5.22 5.99
N PRO A 83 11.76 -5.35 6.80
CA PRO A 83 12.65 -6.52 6.75
C PRO A 83 11.96 -7.80 7.17
N VAL A 84 10.95 -7.73 8.02
CA VAL A 84 10.17 -8.90 8.48
C VAL A 84 9.42 -9.52 7.31
N TYR A 85 8.72 -8.72 6.53
CA TYR A 85 7.98 -9.18 5.35
C TYR A 85 8.89 -9.82 4.30
N ILE A 86 9.96 -9.12 3.92
CA ILE A 86 10.89 -9.60 2.90
C ILE A 86 11.58 -10.88 3.35
N ARG A 87 12.09 -10.94 4.58
CA ARG A 87 12.77 -12.13 5.12
C ARG A 87 11.84 -13.32 5.22
N ALA A 88 10.60 -13.12 5.68
CA ALA A 88 9.60 -14.18 5.77
C ALA A 88 9.31 -14.74 4.37
N LYS A 89 9.08 -13.91 3.38
CA LYS A 89 8.80 -14.30 2.00
C LYS A 89 9.96 -15.09 1.37
N PHE A 90 11.19 -14.61 1.51
CA PHE A 90 12.37 -15.33 1.00
C PHE A 90 12.61 -16.65 1.73
N LEU A 91 12.51 -16.66 3.06
CA LEU A 91 12.72 -17.85 3.86
C LEU A 91 11.69 -18.94 3.53
N GLU A 92 10.42 -18.56 3.47
CA GLU A 92 9.33 -19.47 3.07
C GLU A 92 9.59 -20.03 1.67
N CYS A 93 9.92 -19.18 0.70
CA CYS A 93 10.22 -19.56 -0.66
C CYS A 93 11.35 -20.60 -0.72
N ILE A 94 12.48 -20.35 -0.06
CA ILE A 94 13.64 -21.25 -0.06
C ILE A 94 13.31 -22.57 0.64
N LEU A 95 12.78 -22.52 1.85
CA LEU A 95 12.51 -23.71 2.64
C LEU A 95 11.46 -24.62 1.99
N CYS A 96 10.36 -24.03 1.50
CA CYS A 96 9.30 -24.80 0.88
C CYS A 96 9.73 -25.37 -0.49
N ALA A 97 10.44 -24.58 -1.31
CA ALA A 97 10.94 -25.06 -2.59
C ALA A 97 11.98 -26.18 -2.43
N LEU A 98 12.86 -26.06 -1.46
CA LEU A 98 13.82 -27.13 -1.11
C LEU A 98 13.10 -28.37 -0.58
N TYR A 99 12.12 -28.19 0.30
CA TYR A 99 11.35 -29.31 0.85
C TYR A 99 10.67 -30.11 -0.26
N VAL A 100 9.95 -29.44 -1.16
CA VAL A 100 9.29 -30.12 -2.30
C VAL A 100 10.31 -30.67 -3.28
N GLY A 101 11.35 -29.90 -3.62
CA GLY A 101 12.40 -30.35 -4.55
C GLY A 101 13.14 -31.60 -4.08
N LEU A 102 13.46 -31.69 -2.78
CA LEU A 102 14.10 -32.85 -2.19
C LEU A 102 13.15 -34.02 -2.01
N SER A 103 11.87 -33.77 -1.72
CA SER A 103 10.86 -34.84 -1.58
C SER A 103 10.54 -35.56 -2.88
N TYR A 104 10.67 -34.83 -4.01
CA TYR A 104 10.34 -35.34 -5.34
C TYR A 104 11.55 -35.41 -6.26
N VAL A 105 12.73 -35.77 -5.74
CA VAL A 105 13.97 -35.92 -6.52
C VAL A 105 13.79 -36.99 -7.60
N GLY A 106 14.15 -36.67 -8.86
CA GLY A 106 14.15 -37.58 -9.97
C GLY A 106 12.79 -37.87 -10.60
N THR A 107 11.72 -37.24 -10.15
CA THR A 107 10.34 -37.46 -10.67
C THR A 107 10.20 -37.14 -12.15
N GLY A 108 10.99 -36.19 -12.67
CA GLY A 108 10.96 -35.80 -14.08
C GLY A 108 11.61 -36.81 -15.04
N VAL A 109 12.30 -37.83 -14.53
CA VAL A 109 12.97 -38.89 -15.32
C VAL A 109 12.11 -40.13 -15.45
N ASP A 110 11.16 -40.33 -14.54
CA ASP A 110 10.25 -41.47 -14.59
C ASP A 110 9.15 -41.28 -15.63
N TYR A 111 9.21 -42.06 -16.71
CA TYR A 111 8.26 -41.99 -17.83
C TYR A 111 7.00 -42.87 -17.65
N GLY A 112 6.80 -43.48 -16.49
CA GLY A 112 5.63 -44.29 -16.19
C GLY A 112 4.42 -43.50 -15.70
N VAL A 113 3.28 -44.17 -15.54
CA VAL A 113 2.07 -43.56 -14.94
C VAL A 113 2.37 -43.00 -13.53
N GLN A 114 3.20 -43.67 -12.76
CA GLN A 114 3.61 -43.29 -11.43
C GLN A 114 4.47 -42.01 -11.46
N GLY A 115 5.40 -41.88 -12.44
CA GLY A 115 6.21 -40.68 -12.60
C GLY A 115 5.35 -39.47 -13.01
N ALA A 116 4.38 -39.68 -13.91
CA ALA A 116 3.44 -38.60 -14.26
C ALA A 116 2.59 -38.14 -13.07
N GLN A 117 2.12 -39.08 -12.25
CA GLN A 117 1.35 -38.79 -11.04
C GLN A 117 2.20 -38.04 -9.99
N SER A 118 3.44 -38.44 -9.79
CA SER A 118 4.38 -37.78 -8.88
C SER A 118 4.74 -36.38 -9.36
N SER A 119 4.96 -36.17 -10.66
CA SER A 119 5.23 -34.85 -11.25
C SER A 119 4.02 -33.92 -11.10
N PHE A 120 2.82 -34.44 -11.29
CA PHE A 120 1.59 -33.67 -11.05
C PHE A 120 1.46 -33.27 -9.57
N ALA A 121 1.67 -34.23 -8.64
CA ALA A 121 1.58 -33.97 -7.20
C ALA A 121 2.61 -32.93 -6.75
N SER A 122 3.87 -33.02 -7.21
CA SER A 122 4.91 -32.06 -6.87
C SER A 122 4.62 -30.65 -7.39
N THR A 123 4.12 -30.54 -8.62
CA THR A 123 3.73 -29.25 -9.20
C THR A 123 2.53 -28.64 -8.46
N PHE A 124 1.57 -29.49 -8.07
CA PHE A 124 0.42 -29.06 -7.27
C PHE A 124 0.84 -28.56 -5.88
N MET A 125 1.77 -29.24 -5.23
CA MET A 125 2.34 -28.77 -3.95
C MET A 125 3.03 -27.41 -4.07
N MET A 126 3.78 -27.19 -5.15
CA MET A 126 4.38 -25.88 -5.43
C MET A 126 3.34 -24.80 -5.65
N LEU A 127 2.23 -25.11 -6.29
CA LEU A 127 1.11 -24.16 -6.50
C LEU A 127 0.47 -23.74 -5.16
N LEU A 128 0.33 -24.69 -4.21
CA LEU A 128 -0.18 -24.37 -2.86
C LEU A 128 0.76 -23.43 -2.10
N ILE A 129 2.08 -23.59 -2.27
CA ILE A 129 3.07 -22.68 -1.67
C ILE A 129 2.96 -21.28 -2.28
N ALA A 130 2.80 -21.19 -3.60
CA ALA A 130 2.58 -19.90 -4.25
C ALA A 130 1.33 -19.17 -3.71
N LEU A 131 0.26 -19.91 -3.41
CA LEU A 131 -0.94 -19.35 -2.78
C LEU A 131 -0.66 -18.77 -1.37
N ALA A 132 0.18 -19.46 -0.58
CA ALA A 132 0.58 -18.96 0.75
C ALA A 132 1.39 -17.65 0.64
N MET A 133 2.27 -17.54 -0.35
CA MET A 133 3.04 -16.32 -0.63
C MET A 133 2.12 -15.13 -1.01
N VAL A 134 1.06 -15.38 -1.78
CA VAL A 134 0.05 -14.35 -2.12
C VAL A 134 -0.69 -13.86 -0.88
N ASN A 135 -1.00 -14.75 0.08
CA ASN A 135 -1.67 -14.37 1.31
C ASN A 135 -0.85 -13.39 2.18
N GLN A 136 0.47 -13.46 2.16
CA GLN A 136 1.32 -12.49 2.87
C GLN A 136 1.21 -11.08 2.29
N MET A 137 1.00 -10.96 0.98
CA MET A 137 0.79 -9.67 0.31
C MET A 137 -0.46 -8.95 0.82
N HIS A 138 -1.52 -9.69 1.16
CA HIS A 138 -2.79 -9.09 1.57
C HIS A 138 -2.65 -8.18 2.80
N VAL A 139 -1.86 -8.58 3.79
CA VAL A 139 -1.65 -7.78 5.02
C VAL A 139 -1.03 -6.43 4.67
N PHE A 140 0.03 -6.45 3.86
CA PHE A 140 0.73 -5.24 3.46
C PHE A 140 -0.13 -4.31 2.58
N ALA A 141 -0.89 -4.90 1.67
CA ALA A 141 -1.82 -4.15 0.81
C ALA A 141 -2.97 -3.53 1.61
N TYR A 142 -3.47 -4.25 2.63
CA TYR A 142 -4.52 -3.76 3.52
C TYR A 142 -4.06 -2.54 4.33
N ASP A 143 -2.91 -2.62 4.98
CA ASP A 143 -2.35 -1.52 5.77
C ASP A 143 -2.13 -0.26 4.92
N SER A 144 -1.65 -0.45 3.70
CA SER A 144 -1.41 0.64 2.75
C SER A 144 -2.71 1.26 2.24
N ARG A 145 -3.76 0.45 2.06
CA ARG A 145 -5.10 0.90 1.68
C ARG A 145 -5.76 1.67 2.81
N GLU A 146 -5.68 1.18 4.04
CA GLU A 146 -6.23 1.87 5.20
C GLU A 146 -5.59 3.26 5.36
N LEU A 147 -4.27 3.34 5.25
CA LEU A 147 -3.57 4.62 5.29
C LEU A 147 -4.03 5.58 4.18
N TYR A 148 -4.26 5.05 2.97
CA TYR A 148 -4.76 5.83 1.86
C TYR A 148 -6.17 6.35 2.13
N GLU A 149 -7.09 5.49 2.58
CA GLU A 149 -8.50 5.84 2.80
C GLU A 149 -8.65 6.87 3.92
N VAL A 150 -7.93 6.69 5.03
CA VAL A 150 -8.05 7.57 6.21
C VAL A 150 -7.36 8.92 6.03
N ARG A 151 -6.28 8.98 5.26
CA ARG A 151 -5.42 10.17 5.24
C ARG A 151 -5.25 10.81 3.86
N GLU A 152 -5.05 10.01 2.84
CA GLU A 152 -4.57 10.48 1.54
C GLU A 152 -5.71 10.74 0.55
N ALA A 153 -6.80 9.99 0.65
CA ALA A 153 -7.97 10.14 -0.21
C ALA A 153 -8.68 11.48 0.05
N ASP A 154 -8.92 11.81 1.31
CA ASP A 154 -9.61 13.04 1.71
C ASP A 154 -8.79 14.30 1.39
N SER A 155 -7.47 14.19 1.48
CA SER A 155 -6.55 15.28 1.12
C SER A 155 -6.26 15.40 -0.38
N ASN A 156 -6.87 14.54 -1.24
CA ASN A 156 -6.63 14.48 -2.69
C ASN A 156 -5.14 14.45 -3.07
N THR A 157 -4.31 13.74 -2.28
CA THR A 157 -2.87 13.68 -2.49
C THR A 157 -2.51 13.02 -3.81
N PHE A 158 -3.14 11.87 -4.11
CA PHE A 158 -3.00 11.16 -5.38
C PHE A 158 -4.21 10.25 -5.66
N HIS A 159 -4.35 9.80 -6.90
CA HIS A 159 -5.45 8.96 -7.33
C HIS A 159 -5.25 7.50 -6.86
N TRP A 160 -6.32 6.83 -6.43
CA TRP A 160 -6.31 5.45 -5.95
C TRP A 160 -5.64 4.44 -6.91
N SER A 161 -5.81 4.66 -8.23
CA SER A 161 -5.22 3.79 -9.24
C SER A 161 -3.69 3.79 -9.21
N ALA A 162 -3.06 4.91 -8.83
CA ALA A 162 -1.61 4.98 -8.68
C ALA A 162 -1.12 4.05 -7.57
N LEU A 163 -1.84 4.00 -6.43
CA LEU A 163 -1.53 3.07 -5.34
C LEU A 163 -1.58 1.62 -5.80
N LEU A 164 -2.69 1.23 -6.43
CA LEU A 164 -2.94 -0.15 -6.85
C LEU A 164 -1.92 -0.63 -7.89
N ILE A 165 -1.63 0.18 -8.89
CA ILE A 165 -0.65 -0.16 -9.93
C ILE A 165 0.76 -0.24 -9.33
N CYS A 166 1.12 0.67 -8.42
CA CYS A 166 2.44 0.65 -7.78
C CYS A 166 2.64 -0.59 -6.92
N HIS A 167 1.65 -0.97 -6.12
CA HIS A 167 1.71 -2.19 -5.31
C HIS A 167 1.86 -3.43 -6.18
N THR A 168 1.04 -3.56 -7.21
CA THR A 168 1.11 -4.69 -8.14
C THR A 168 2.48 -4.76 -8.82
N TRP A 169 3.01 -3.63 -9.27
CA TRP A 169 4.31 -3.58 -9.95
C TRP A 169 5.47 -4.02 -9.06
N ILE A 170 5.50 -3.52 -7.82
CA ILE A 170 6.55 -3.89 -6.86
C ILE A 170 6.45 -5.36 -6.48
N GLU A 171 5.21 -5.86 -6.28
CA GLU A 171 4.99 -7.25 -5.96
C GLU A 171 5.43 -8.20 -7.09
N ILE A 172 5.16 -7.87 -8.34
CA ILE A 172 5.64 -8.62 -9.50
C ILE A 172 7.18 -8.67 -9.51
N MET A 173 7.86 -7.57 -9.23
CA MET A 173 9.33 -7.55 -9.16
C MET A 173 9.86 -8.51 -8.09
N TRP A 174 9.34 -8.42 -6.87
CA TRP A 174 9.79 -9.26 -5.75
C TRP A 174 9.40 -10.73 -5.94
N SER A 175 8.19 -10.98 -6.43
CA SER A 175 7.73 -12.34 -6.75
C SER A 175 8.58 -12.98 -7.85
N SER A 176 8.97 -12.23 -8.88
CA SER A 176 9.88 -12.74 -9.93
C SER A 176 11.21 -13.23 -9.35
N ILE A 177 11.78 -12.51 -8.38
CA ILE A 177 13.02 -12.93 -7.70
C ILE A 177 12.77 -14.21 -6.89
N CYS A 178 11.65 -14.28 -6.14
CA CYS A 178 11.27 -15.47 -5.37
C CYS A 178 11.05 -16.69 -6.28
N VAL A 179 10.34 -16.52 -7.39
CA VAL A 179 10.10 -17.59 -8.38
C VAL A 179 11.41 -18.06 -9.00
N PHE A 180 12.36 -17.17 -9.25
CA PHE A 180 13.69 -17.55 -9.74
C PHE A 180 14.44 -18.43 -8.72
N ILE A 181 14.37 -18.10 -7.45
CA ILE A 181 14.94 -18.91 -6.37
C ILE A 181 14.22 -20.27 -6.28
N CYS A 182 12.88 -20.27 -6.33
CA CYS A 182 12.09 -21.51 -6.38
C CYS A 182 12.47 -22.38 -7.56
N PHE A 183 12.69 -21.77 -8.73
CA PHE A 183 13.13 -22.49 -9.91
C PHE A 183 14.43 -23.24 -9.68
N ILE A 184 15.41 -22.61 -9.08
CA ILE A 184 16.69 -23.25 -8.77
C ILE A 184 16.51 -24.38 -7.74
N CYS A 185 15.75 -24.13 -6.67
CA CYS A 185 15.62 -25.05 -5.54
C CYS A 185 14.68 -26.24 -5.80
N TYR A 186 13.76 -26.10 -6.75
CA TYR A 186 12.76 -27.14 -7.06
C TYR A 186 12.97 -27.79 -8.43
N TYR A 187 13.07 -27.00 -9.49
CA TYR A 187 13.05 -27.50 -10.87
C TYR A 187 14.23 -28.42 -11.17
N TRP A 188 15.42 -28.06 -10.70
CA TRP A 188 16.64 -28.85 -10.90
C TRP A 188 16.67 -30.15 -10.09
N PRO A 189 16.39 -30.17 -8.78
CA PRO A 189 16.34 -31.42 -8.03
C PRO A 189 15.25 -32.38 -8.52
N ALA A 190 14.11 -31.87 -8.92
CA ALA A 190 13.04 -32.68 -9.50
C ALA A 190 13.39 -33.27 -10.88
N GLN A 191 14.49 -32.81 -11.51
CA GLN A 191 15.00 -33.28 -12.80
C GLN A 191 13.98 -33.15 -13.93
N PHE A 192 13.24 -32.05 -13.95
CA PHE A 192 12.35 -31.75 -15.07
C PHE A 192 13.11 -31.47 -16.36
N SER A 193 12.41 -31.52 -17.49
CA SER A 193 12.98 -31.36 -18.83
C SER A 193 13.91 -30.14 -18.95
N GLY A 194 15.15 -30.35 -19.37
CA GLY A 194 16.15 -29.29 -19.62
C GLY A 194 15.87 -28.43 -20.87
N ARG A 195 14.71 -28.58 -21.51
CA ARG A 195 14.30 -27.73 -22.66
C ARG A 195 13.94 -26.35 -22.17
N ALA A 196 14.56 -25.31 -22.74
CA ALA A 196 14.31 -23.93 -22.37
C ALA A 196 12.84 -23.51 -22.48
N SER A 197 12.08 -24.04 -23.42
CA SER A 197 10.65 -23.78 -23.56
C SER A 197 9.84 -24.26 -22.36
N HIS A 198 10.10 -25.45 -21.86
CA HIS A 198 9.38 -26.01 -20.71
C HIS A 198 9.72 -25.25 -19.40
N ALA A 199 11.00 -24.94 -19.22
CA ALA A 199 11.46 -24.13 -18.11
C ALA A 199 10.85 -22.71 -18.13
N GLY A 200 10.78 -22.09 -19.31
CA GLY A 200 10.16 -20.78 -19.51
C GLY A 200 8.66 -20.77 -19.22
N TYR A 201 7.91 -21.79 -19.66
CA TYR A 201 6.48 -21.92 -19.32
C TYR A 201 6.27 -22.11 -17.82
N TRP A 202 7.08 -22.94 -17.18
CA TRP A 202 7.02 -23.11 -15.74
C TRP A 202 7.22 -21.78 -15.02
N PHE A 203 8.26 -21.03 -15.38
CA PHE A 203 8.55 -19.73 -14.80
C PHE A 203 7.40 -18.73 -14.97
N LEU A 204 6.81 -18.67 -16.18
CA LEU A 204 5.68 -17.76 -16.47
C LEU A 204 4.40 -18.10 -15.68
N ILE A 205 4.18 -19.37 -15.35
CA ILE A 205 2.99 -19.77 -14.57
C ILE A 205 3.11 -19.33 -13.12
N TYR A 206 4.33 -19.25 -12.57
CA TYR A 206 4.55 -18.94 -11.17
C TYR A 206 4.85 -17.46 -10.90
N VAL A 207 5.18 -16.66 -11.89
CA VAL A 207 5.32 -15.19 -11.80
C VAL A 207 3.97 -14.51 -11.84
#